data_0b572df78d62c5c440517ab34543c465
#
_entry.id   0b572df78d62c5c440517ab34543c465
#
_cell.length_a   1.000
_cell.length_b   1.000
_cell.length_c   1.000
_cell.angle_alpha   90.00
_cell.angle_beta   90.00
_cell.angle_gamma   90.00
#
_symmetry.space_group_name_H-M   'P 1'
#
loop_
_entity.id
_entity.type
_entity.pdbx_description
1 polymer ?
#
loop_
_entity_poly.entity_id
_entity_poly.type
_entity_poly.pdbx_seq_one_letter_code
_entity_poly.pdbx_strand_id
1 'polypeptide(L)'
;MKYTEEMILQSPSGYCMPFEEEKNKEVTLSKGYGEQKDAVTGETSFHHGINFHASHRPLAAVASGVVSSIGTDKEHGVYIVIRYGKYEVTYAHLANIFIRFGQKVKAGQTVAISGNDLHMEVAFDGEELNPIEFLTMLYGNIQALGKSGHGAAHEFTPFDGEIKTRYDRDKEEIEELMLRFLPVYMEDLFRGEYIVPEY
;
A
#
# COMPACT_ATOMS: atom_id res chain seq x y z
N MET A 1 -9.30 9.25 9.64
CA MET A 1 -9.69 8.17 10.58
C MET A 1 -8.63 8.08 11.67
N LYS A 2 -8.99 7.85 12.93
CA LYS A 2 -8.00 7.70 14.01
C LYS A 2 -7.47 6.27 14.00
N TYR A 3 -6.15 6.08 13.87
CA TYR A 3 -5.53 4.76 13.88
C TYR A 3 -5.80 4.03 15.20
N THR A 4 -6.25 2.78 15.14
CA THR A 4 -6.60 1.97 16.32
C THR A 4 -5.78 0.67 16.34
N GLU A 5 -5.68 0.01 17.49
CA GLU A 5 -4.98 -1.28 17.62
C GLU A 5 -5.55 -2.36 16.68
N GLU A 6 -6.85 -2.30 16.37
CA GLU A 6 -7.50 -3.23 15.45
C GLU A 6 -7.04 -3.06 14.00
N MET A 7 -6.44 -1.92 13.66
CA MET A 7 -5.89 -1.65 12.33
C MET A 7 -4.51 -2.26 12.12
N ILE A 8 -3.90 -2.84 13.15
CA ILE A 8 -2.61 -3.53 13.02
C ILE A 8 -2.84 -4.85 12.28
N LEU A 9 -2.27 -4.94 11.08
CA LEU A 9 -2.37 -6.15 10.27
C LEU A 9 -1.54 -7.27 10.87
N GLN A 10 -2.16 -8.42 11.08
CA GLN A 10 -1.52 -9.66 11.53
C GLN A 10 -1.26 -10.58 10.33
N SER A 11 -0.02 -11.03 10.14
CA SER A 11 0.34 -11.91 9.03
C SER A 11 1.29 -13.03 9.42
N PRO A 12 0.84 -14.30 9.43
CA PRO A 12 1.70 -15.44 9.71
C PRO A 12 2.85 -15.64 8.72
N SER A 13 2.73 -15.12 7.50
CA SER A 13 3.78 -15.20 6.48
C SER A 13 4.74 -14.01 6.49
N GLY A 14 4.64 -13.11 7.47
CA GLY A 14 5.37 -11.85 7.47
C GLY A 14 4.76 -10.82 6.52
N TYR A 15 5.56 -9.82 6.16
CA TYR A 15 5.14 -8.68 5.35
C TYR A 15 6.18 -8.35 4.29
N CYS A 16 5.74 -7.75 3.19
CA CYS A 16 6.62 -7.13 2.20
C CYS A 16 5.92 -5.91 1.57
N MET A 17 6.67 -5.07 0.90
CA MET A 17 6.11 -4.01 0.07
C MET A 17 5.54 -4.60 -1.23
N PRO A 18 4.59 -3.93 -1.90
CA PRO A 18 3.96 -4.42 -3.13
C PRO A 18 4.94 -4.67 -4.27
N PHE A 19 6.04 -3.92 -4.31
CA PHE A 19 7.09 -4.03 -5.30
C PHE A 19 8.45 -4.25 -4.64
N GLU A 20 9.29 -5.08 -5.26
CA GLU A 20 10.69 -5.21 -4.86
C GLU A 20 11.51 -4.02 -5.36
N GLU A 21 12.49 -3.60 -4.55
CA GLU A 21 13.49 -2.63 -4.98
C GLU A 21 14.42 -3.28 -6.03
N GLU A 22 14.42 -2.75 -7.24
CA GLU A 22 15.40 -3.07 -8.26
C GLU A 22 16.26 -1.84 -8.54
N LYS A 23 17.60 -2.00 -8.51
CA LYS A 23 18.61 -0.92 -8.60
C LYS A 23 18.47 0.04 -9.79
N ASN A 24 17.67 -0.26 -10.80
CA ASN A 24 17.54 0.56 -12.01
C ASN A 24 16.11 0.72 -12.50
N LYS A 25 15.12 0.36 -11.68
CA LYS A 25 13.71 0.46 -12.03
C LYS A 25 12.92 0.97 -10.82
N GLU A 26 12.93 2.26 -10.65
CA GLU A 26 12.19 2.91 -9.58
C GLU A 26 10.69 2.82 -9.83
N VAL A 27 9.96 2.47 -8.78
CA VAL A 27 8.51 2.64 -8.74
C VAL A 27 8.24 3.99 -8.07
N THR A 28 7.57 4.88 -8.78
CA THR A 28 7.33 6.24 -8.30
C THR A 28 5.85 6.50 -8.13
N LEU A 29 5.48 7.27 -7.09
CA LEU A 29 4.11 7.73 -6.93
C LEU A 29 3.81 8.80 -7.98
N SER A 30 2.78 8.58 -8.80
CA SER A 30 2.39 9.52 -9.87
C SER A 30 1.14 10.33 -9.52
N LYS A 31 0.28 9.80 -8.64
CA LYS A 31 -0.93 10.50 -8.19
C LYS A 31 -1.28 10.06 -6.77
N GLY A 32 -1.53 11.03 -5.90
CA GLY A 32 -1.87 10.80 -4.50
C GLY A 32 -3.36 10.59 -4.26
N TYR A 33 -3.71 10.21 -3.04
CA TYR A 33 -5.08 10.08 -2.54
C TYR A 33 -5.66 11.45 -2.18
N GLY A 34 -6.95 11.64 -2.41
CA GLY A 34 -7.69 12.82 -1.96
C GLY A 34 -8.03 13.82 -3.06
N GLU A 35 -8.28 15.06 -2.70
CA GLU A 35 -8.66 16.12 -3.65
C GLU A 35 -7.52 16.43 -4.61
N GLN A 36 -7.85 16.43 -5.89
CA GLN A 36 -6.96 16.75 -7.00
C GLN A 36 -7.54 17.93 -7.78
N LYS A 37 -6.74 18.94 -8.05
CA LYS A 37 -7.12 20.08 -8.89
C LYS A 37 -6.47 19.95 -10.25
N ASP A 38 -7.28 19.92 -11.29
CA ASP A 38 -6.77 19.95 -12.67
C ASP A 38 -6.10 21.31 -12.95
N ALA A 39 -4.84 21.27 -13.36
CA ALA A 39 -4.05 22.48 -13.58
C ALA A 39 -4.53 23.32 -14.78
N VAL A 40 -5.26 22.72 -15.71
CA VAL A 40 -5.73 23.37 -16.94
C VAL A 40 -7.17 23.87 -16.79
N THR A 41 -8.07 22.99 -16.29
CA THR A 41 -9.50 23.32 -16.15
C THR A 41 -9.82 23.98 -14.83
N GLY A 42 -8.99 23.77 -13.80
CA GLY A 42 -9.25 24.20 -12.42
C GLY A 42 -10.33 23.38 -11.72
N GLU A 43 -10.84 22.33 -12.34
CA GLU A 43 -11.83 21.43 -11.75
C GLU A 43 -11.20 20.60 -10.63
N THR A 44 -11.95 20.42 -9.55
CA THR A 44 -11.55 19.59 -8.42
C THR A 44 -12.23 18.22 -8.52
N SER A 45 -11.45 17.16 -8.41
CA SER A 45 -11.94 15.77 -8.33
C SER A 45 -11.31 15.06 -7.13
N PHE A 46 -11.99 14.07 -6.58
CA PHE A 46 -11.42 13.25 -5.51
C PHE A 46 -10.83 11.97 -6.10
N HIS A 47 -9.59 11.65 -5.75
CA HIS A 47 -8.91 10.41 -6.15
C HIS A 47 -8.95 9.41 -5.01
N HIS A 48 -9.68 8.31 -5.19
CA HIS A 48 -9.96 7.31 -4.16
C HIS A 48 -8.82 6.31 -3.90
N GLY A 49 -7.67 6.52 -4.50
CA GLY A 49 -6.51 5.65 -4.36
C GLY A 49 -5.21 6.41 -4.58
N ILE A 50 -4.15 5.67 -4.84
CA ILE A 50 -2.86 6.19 -5.28
C ILE A 50 -2.43 5.53 -6.56
N ASN A 51 -1.68 6.24 -7.40
CA ASN A 51 -1.10 5.67 -8.61
C ASN A 51 0.41 5.61 -8.51
N PHE A 52 0.98 4.52 -8.97
CA PHE A 52 2.40 4.33 -9.11
C PHE A 52 2.77 4.20 -10.59
N HIS A 53 3.82 4.89 -11.02
CA HIS A 53 4.53 4.53 -12.23
C HIS A 53 5.30 3.24 -11.97
N ALA A 54 4.79 2.13 -12.49
CA ALA A 54 5.29 0.79 -12.24
C ALA A 54 5.15 -0.05 -13.51
N SER A 55 5.78 0.39 -14.61
CA SER A 55 5.60 -0.23 -15.93
C SER A 55 6.03 -1.70 -15.94
N HIS A 56 5.04 -2.58 -16.08
CA HIS A 56 5.20 -4.03 -16.17
C HIS A 56 6.03 -4.63 -15.02
N ARG A 57 5.77 -4.16 -13.79
CA ARG A 57 6.47 -4.65 -12.59
C ARG A 57 5.73 -5.82 -11.95
N PRO A 58 6.45 -6.86 -11.49
CA PRO A 58 5.85 -7.87 -10.63
C PRO A 58 5.28 -7.24 -9.37
N LEU A 59 4.03 -7.57 -9.08
CA LEU A 59 3.30 -7.16 -7.88
C LEU A 59 3.25 -8.33 -6.91
N ALA A 60 3.69 -8.11 -5.68
CA ALA A 60 3.67 -9.12 -4.61
C ALA A 60 2.48 -8.91 -3.66
N ALA A 61 1.93 -10.01 -3.14
CA ALA A 61 1.05 -9.95 -1.99
C ALA A 61 1.84 -9.44 -0.77
N VAL A 62 1.28 -8.46 -0.07
CA VAL A 62 2.01 -7.75 1.00
C VAL A 62 2.01 -8.48 2.35
N ALA A 63 1.09 -9.43 2.51
CA ALA A 63 0.87 -10.20 3.73
C ALA A 63 0.14 -11.52 3.42
N SER A 64 -0.17 -12.31 4.46
CA SER A 64 -1.10 -13.43 4.35
C SER A 64 -2.51 -12.90 4.06
N GLY A 65 -3.12 -13.37 2.97
CA GLY A 65 -4.44 -12.89 2.55
C GLY A 65 -5.22 -13.89 1.71
N VAL A 66 -6.39 -13.46 1.25
CA VAL A 66 -7.26 -14.24 0.38
C VAL A 66 -7.75 -13.33 -0.76
N VAL A 67 -7.70 -13.84 -1.97
CA VAL A 67 -8.23 -13.14 -3.16
C VAL A 67 -9.76 -13.07 -3.06
N SER A 68 -10.30 -11.88 -2.84
CA SER A 68 -11.72 -11.64 -2.64
C SER A 68 -12.46 -11.21 -3.91
N SER A 69 -11.74 -10.69 -4.91
CA SER A 69 -12.30 -10.35 -6.22
C SER A 69 -11.26 -10.37 -7.31
N ILE A 70 -11.70 -10.66 -8.53
CA ILE A 70 -10.95 -10.47 -9.78
C ILE A 70 -11.96 -9.96 -10.80
N GLY A 71 -11.65 -8.89 -11.49
CA GLY A 71 -12.60 -8.30 -12.43
C GLY A 71 -11.97 -7.40 -13.48
N THR A 72 -12.85 -6.84 -14.28
CA THR A 72 -12.52 -5.82 -15.27
C THR A 72 -13.68 -4.85 -15.37
N ASP A 73 -13.40 -3.55 -15.24
CA ASP A 73 -14.36 -2.48 -15.44
C ASP A 73 -13.72 -1.27 -16.15
N LYS A 74 -14.49 -0.20 -16.34
CA LYS A 74 -14.00 0.98 -17.07
C LYS A 74 -13.05 1.86 -16.26
N GLU A 75 -13.19 1.86 -14.96
CA GLU A 75 -12.44 2.69 -14.05
C GLU A 75 -11.10 2.04 -13.67
N HIS A 76 -11.15 0.77 -13.29
CA HIS A 76 -9.99 0.04 -12.79
C HIS A 76 -9.26 -0.75 -13.89
N GLY A 77 -9.85 -0.89 -15.10
CA GLY A 77 -9.33 -1.84 -16.06
C GLY A 77 -9.37 -3.26 -15.50
N VAL A 78 -8.30 -4.02 -15.68
CA VAL A 78 -8.13 -5.34 -15.06
C VAL A 78 -7.66 -5.14 -13.62
N TYR A 79 -8.35 -5.73 -12.65
CA TYR A 79 -8.03 -5.57 -11.23
C TYR A 79 -8.19 -6.86 -10.43
N ILE A 80 -7.54 -6.88 -9.28
CA ILE A 80 -7.72 -7.87 -8.21
C ILE A 80 -8.00 -7.14 -6.90
N VAL A 81 -8.77 -7.78 -6.02
CA VAL A 81 -8.91 -7.38 -4.62
C VAL A 81 -8.39 -8.49 -3.73
N ILE A 82 -7.47 -8.16 -2.84
CA ILE A 82 -6.95 -9.11 -1.85
C ILE A 82 -7.33 -8.62 -0.47
N ARG A 83 -7.95 -9.51 0.31
CA ARG A 83 -8.30 -9.23 1.69
C ARG A 83 -7.19 -9.72 2.61
N TYR A 84 -6.60 -8.79 3.36
CA TYR A 84 -5.62 -9.01 4.40
C TYR A 84 -6.26 -8.70 5.76
N GLY A 85 -6.76 -9.72 6.46
CA GLY A 85 -7.55 -9.51 7.67
C GLY A 85 -8.81 -8.68 7.40
N LYS A 86 -8.92 -7.50 8.03
CA LYS A 86 -9.99 -6.52 7.80
C LYS A 86 -9.71 -5.55 6.65
N TYR A 87 -8.49 -5.55 6.10
CA TYR A 87 -8.13 -4.72 4.95
C TYR A 87 -8.59 -5.37 3.66
N GLU A 88 -9.14 -4.56 2.77
CA GLU A 88 -9.36 -4.89 1.37
C GLU A 88 -8.48 -3.96 0.53
N VAL A 89 -7.58 -4.57 -0.24
CA VAL A 89 -6.66 -3.83 -1.09
C VAL A 89 -6.96 -4.15 -2.54
N THR A 90 -7.37 -3.13 -3.28
CA THR A 90 -7.58 -3.19 -4.73
C THR A 90 -6.30 -2.82 -5.44
N TYR A 91 -5.87 -3.68 -6.36
CA TYR A 91 -4.79 -3.43 -7.29
C TYR A 91 -5.36 -3.42 -8.70
N ALA A 92 -5.30 -2.30 -9.36
CA ALA A 92 -5.93 -2.05 -10.66
C ALA A 92 -4.93 -1.65 -11.75
N HIS A 93 -5.38 -1.56 -12.98
CA HIS A 93 -4.56 -1.35 -14.19
C HIS A 93 -3.51 -2.45 -14.39
N LEU A 94 -3.91 -3.70 -14.16
CA LEU A 94 -3.02 -4.85 -14.28
C LEU A 94 -2.87 -5.30 -15.73
N ALA A 95 -1.65 -5.73 -16.09
CA ALA A 95 -1.35 -6.36 -17.37
C ALA A 95 -1.59 -7.87 -17.34
N ASN A 96 -1.32 -8.52 -16.21
CA ASN A 96 -1.49 -9.96 -16.04
C ASN A 96 -1.78 -10.34 -14.59
N ILE A 97 -2.49 -11.44 -14.37
CA ILE A 97 -2.87 -11.97 -13.06
C ILE A 97 -2.45 -13.44 -12.97
N PHE A 98 -1.81 -13.84 -11.85
CA PHE A 98 -1.32 -15.21 -11.62
C PHE A 98 -2.09 -15.97 -10.55
N ILE A 99 -3.12 -15.37 -9.98
CA ILE A 99 -3.90 -15.90 -8.86
C ILE A 99 -5.36 -16.09 -9.27
N ARG A 100 -6.12 -16.80 -8.44
CA ARG A 100 -7.54 -17.10 -8.66
C ARG A 100 -8.39 -16.59 -7.51
N PHE A 101 -9.66 -16.33 -7.79
CA PHE A 101 -10.64 -16.04 -6.74
C PHE A 101 -10.63 -17.10 -5.64
N GLY A 102 -10.67 -16.67 -4.38
CA GLY A 102 -10.62 -17.54 -3.21
C GLY A 102 -9.24 -18.11 -2.87
N GLN A 103 -8.22 -17.87 -3.69
CA GLN A 103 -6.86 -18.33 -3.42
C GLN A 103 -6.26 -17.62 -2.20
N LYS A 104 -5.62 -18.39 -1.31
CA LYS A 104 -4.78 -17.86 -0.25
C LYS A 104 -3.43 -17.45 -0.82
N VAL A 105 -2.94 -16.29 -0.38
CA VAL A 105 -1.64 -15.75 -0.76
C VAL A 105 -0.79 -15.52 0.48
N LYS A 106 0.53 -15.43 0.28
CA LYS A 106 1.52 -15.17 1.34
C LYS A 106 2.33 -13.93 0.96
N ALA A 107 2.90 -13.27 1.97
CA ALA A 107 3.84 -12.16 1.74
C ALA A 107 4.94 -12.56 0.76
N GLY A 108 5.26 -11.70 -0.19
CA GLY A 108 6.27 -11.93 -1.23
C GLY A 108 5.82 -12.80 -2.41
N GLN A 109 4.62 -13.40 -2.35
CA GLN A 109 4.12 -14.15 -3.50
C GLN A 109 3.72 -13.21 -4.63
N THR A 110 4.30 -13.38 -5.82
CA THR A 110 3.87 -12.64 -7.01
C THR A 110 2.43 -12.98 -7.37
N VAL A 111 1.57 -11.97 -7.44
CA VAL A 111 0.13 -12.11 -7.68
C VAL A 111 -0.30 -11.58 -9.04
N ALA A 112 0.42 -10.59 -9.57
CA ALA A 112 0.12 -9.94 -10.84
C ALA A 112 1.35 -9.28 -11.45
N ILE A 113 1.17 -8.71 -12.63
CA ILE A 113 2.08 -7.73 -13.24
C ILE A 113 1.27 -6.45 -13.47
N SER A 114 1.80 -5.31 -13.05
CA SER A 114 1.21 -4.01 -13.34
C SER A 114 1.18 -3.72 -14.84
N GLY A 115 0.29 -2.85 -15.28
CA GLY A 115 0.36 -2.23 -16.60
C GLY A 115 1.48 -1.17 -16.64
N ASN A 116 1.22 -0.06 -17.30
CA ASN A 116 2.14 1.08 -17.27
C ASN A 116 2.14 1.76 -15.90
N ASP A 117 0.97 1.84 -15.30
CA ASP A 117 0.74 2.37 -13.96
C ASP A 117 -0.01 1.32 -13.13
N LEU A 118 0.22 1.32 -11.83
CA LEU A 118 -0.63 0.61 -10.87
C LEU A 118 -1.52 1.63 -10.17
N HIS A 119 -2.83 1.37 -10.12
CA HIS A 119 -3.73 2.05 -9.21
C HIS A 119 -3.99 1.16 -7.99
N MET A 120 -3.92 1.74 -6.80
CA MET A 120 -4.10 1.03 -5.54
C MET A 120 -5.10 1.76 -4.66
N GLU A 121 -6.11 1.02 -4.19
CA GLU A 121 -7.08 1.49 -3.20
C GLU A 121 -7.01 0.62 -1.96
N VAL A 122 -7.37 1.19 -0.82
CA VAL A 122 -7.42 0.48 0.45
C VAL A 122 -8.71 0.81 1.18
N ALA A 123 -9.37 -0.22 1.70
CA ALA A 123 -10.44 -0.07 2.67
C ALA A 123 -10.12 -0.88 3.94
N PHE A 124 -10.58 -0.43 5.07
CA PHE A 124 -10.51 -1.13 6.36
C PHE A 124 -11.92 -1.27 6.93
N ASP A 125 -12.35 -2.51 7.16
CA ASP A 125 -13.69 -2.86 7.66
C ASP A 125 -14.83 -2.21 6.84
N GLY A 126 -14.61 -2.09 5.51
CA GLY A 126 -15.54 -1.49 4.55
C GLY A 126 -15.45 0.04 4.41
N GLU A 127 -14.64 0.71 5.21
CA GLU A 127 -14.40 2.15 5.09
C GLU A 127 -13.14 2.46 4.29
N GLU A 128 -13.25 3.40 3.37
CA GLU A 128 -12.12 3.86 2.55
C GLU A 128 -11.01 4.45 3.42
N LEU A 129 -9.77 4.10 3.10
CA LEU A 129 -8.57 4.53 3.79
C LEU A 129 -7.55 5.09 2.80
N ASN A 130 -6.81 6.11 3.19
CA ASN A 130 -5.67 6.58 2.42
C ASN A 130 -4.63 5.43 2.31
N PRO A 131 -4.30 4.95 1.09
CA PRO A 131 -3.35 3.86 0.92
C PRO A 131 -1.96 4.11 1.51
N ILE A 132 -1.55 5.38 1.63
CA ILE A 132 -0.29 5.76 2.26
C ILE A 132 -0.26 5.32 3.74
N GLU A 133 -1.37 5.45 4.46
CA GLU A 133 -1.46 5.01 5.87
C GLU A 133 -1.26 3.49 5.99
N PHE A 134 -1.87 2.73 5.09
CA PHE A 134 -1.69 1.28 5.02
C PHE A 134 -0.23 0.90 4.71
N LEU A 135 0.39 1.55 3.73
CA LEU A 135 1.80 1.29 3.38
C LEU A 135 2.75 1.67 4.51
N THR A 136 2.46 2.74 5.23
CA THR A 136 3.23 3.17 6.41
C THR A 136 3.16 2.13 7.53
N MET A 137 1.96 1.64 7.84
CA MET A 137 1.78 0.55 8.80
C MET A 137 2.54 -0.71 8.38
N LEU A 138 2.41 -1.09 7.10
CA LEU A 138 3.09 -2.25 6.54
C LEU A 138 4.61 -2.13 6.67
N TYR A 139 5.16 -0.97 6.36
CA TYR A 139 6.58 -0.68 6.52
C TYR A 139 7.03 -0.79 7.98
N GLY A 140 6.25 -0.25 8.90
CA GLY A 140 6.49 -0.39 10.34
C GLY A 140 6.56 -1.85 10.79
N ASN A 141 5.64 -2.69 10.28
CA ASN A 141 5.65 -4.13 10.56
C ASN A 141 6.92 -4.82 10.01
N ILE A 142 7.34 -4.47 8.79
CA ILE A 142 8.59 -4.99 8.18
C ILE A 142 9.80 -4.62 9.05
N GLN A 143 9.89 -3.37 9.50
CA GLN A 143 10.98 -2.90 10.34
C GLN A 143 11.01 -3.59 11.72
N ALA A 144 9.84 -3.83 12.31
CA ALA A 144 9.73 -4.52 13.58
C ALA A 144 10.23 -5.97 13.48
N LEU A 145 9.89 -6.71 12.41
CA LEU A 145 10.40 -8.04 12.14
C LEU A 145 11.91 -8.06 11.94
N GLY A 146 12.46 -7.11 11.19
CA GLY A 146 13.90 -7.00 10.96
C GLY A 146 14.70 -6.76 12.27
N LYS A 147 14.15 -5.97 13.19
CA LYS A 147 14.78 -5.69 14.50
C LYS A 147 14.72 -6.87 15.48
N SER A 148 13.71 -7.73 15.36
CA SER A 148 13.57 -8.91 16.23
C SER A 148 14.55 -10.04 15.88
N GLY A 149 15.31 -9.92 14.79
CA GLY A 149 16.27 -10.95 14.36
C GLY A 149 15.61 -12.25 13.87
N HIS A 150 14.30 -12.28 13.80
CA HIS A 150 13.55 -13.41 13.26
C HIS A 150 13.46 -13.23 11.75
N GLY A 151 14.27 -13.97 11.05
CA GLY A 151 14.12 -14.14 9.61
C GLY A 151 12.68 -14.58 9.30
N ALA A 152 12.12 -14.14 8.20
CA ALA A 152 10.74 -14.17 7.74
C ALA A 152 9.90 -15.45 7.96
N ALA A 153 10.35 -16.43 8.72
CA ALA A 153 9.78 -17.77 8.70
C ALA A 153 9.25 -18.30 10.03
N HIS A 154 9.62 -17.85 11.21
CA HIS A 154 9.48 -18.80 12.30
C HIS A 154 8.71 -18.43 13.55
N GLU A 155 8.56 -17.22 13.95
CA GLU A 155 7.62 -16.89 15.03
C GLU A 155 7.18 -15.43 14.88
N PHE A 156 5.99 -15.27 14.42
CA PHE A 156 5.32 -13.99 14.41
C PHE A 156 5.09 -13.55 15.87
N THR A 157 5.87 -12.61 16.33
CA THR A 157 5.49 -11.85 17.52
C THR A 157 4.49 -10.81 17.07
N PRO A 158 3.25 -10.84 17.58
CA PRO A 158 2.27 -9.80 17.25
C PRO A 158 2.92 -8.45 17.50
N PHE A 159 2.74 -7.53 16.57
CA PHE A 159 3.15 -6.16 16.79
C PHE A 159 2.46 -5.66 18.06
N ASP A 160 3.22 -5.18 19.03
CA ASP A 160 2.77 -4.90 20.40
C ASP A 160 2.09 -3.52 20.60
N GLY A 161 1.55 -2.95 19.55
CA GLY A 161 0.87 -1.66 19.61
C GLY A 161 1.81 -0.43 19.58
N GLU A 162 3.12 -0.60 19.52
CA GLU A 162 4.07 0.50 19.43
C GLU A 162 3.96 1.32 18.12
N ILE A 163 3.31 0.78 17.06
CA ILE A 163 3.05 1.56 15.83
C ILE A 163 2.28 2.84 16.17
N LYS A 164 1.28 2.75 17.03
CA LYS A 164 0.47 3.92 17.42
C LYS A 164 1.31 5.01 18.08
N THR A 165 2.22 4.61 18.96
CA THR A 165 3.13 5.52 19.65
C THR A 165 4.29 6.00 18.78
N ARG A 166 4.72 5.22 17.79
CA ARG A 166 5.71 5.64 16.79
C ARG A 166 5.11 6.57 15.76
N TYR A 167 3.95 6.24 15.21
CA TYR A 167 3.25 7.09 14.25
C TYR A 167 2.99 8.48 14.82
N ASP A 168 2.57 8.57 16.10
CA ASP A 168 2.31 9.84 16.78
C ASP A 168 3.60 10.61 17.15
N ARG A 169 4.74 9.92 17.36
CA ARG A 169 6.00 10.53 17.80
C ARG A 169 7.01 10.82 16.69
N ASP A 170 6.98 10.03 15.63
CA ASP A 170 8.02 10.03 14.61
C ASP A 170 7.44 10.29 13.21
N LYS A 171 6.48 11.23 13.12
CA LYS A 171 5.88 11.65 11.84
C LYS A 171 6.99 12.03 10.83
N GLU A 172 8.01 12.75 11.30
CA GLU A 172 9.16 13.13 10.48
C GLU A 172 10.01 11.92 10.06
N GLU A 173 10.24 10.94 10.95
CA GLU A 173 10.98 9.72 10.63
C GLU A 173 10.20 8.84 9.65
N ILE A 174 8.89 8.77 9.80
CA ILE A 174 8.00 8.05 8.88
C ILE A 174 7.98 8.74 7.52
N GLU A 175 7.91 10.07 7.48
CA GLU A 175 7.99 10.86 6.25
C GLU A 175 9.34 10.64 5.55
N GLU A 176 10.45 10.66 6.29
CA GLU A 176 11.78 10.40 5.74
C GLU A 176 11.92 8.96 5.22
N LEU A 177 11.34 7.98 5.91
CA LEU A 177 11.34 6.58 5.51
C LEU A 177 10.45 6.36 4.28
N MET A 178 9.32 7.03 4.21
CA MET A 178 8.44 7.00 3.04
C MET A 178 9.15 7.62 1.83
N LEU A 179 9.89 8.71 2.00
CA LEU A 179 10.71 9.34 0.95
C LEU A 179 11.80 8.42 0.41
N ARG A 180 12.31 7.48 1.21
CA ARG A 180 13.27 6.47 0.75
C ARG A 180 12.66 5.38 -0.13
N PHE A 181 11.39 5.05 0.08
CA PHE A 181 10.70 3.96 -0.63
C PHE A 181 9.82 4.46 -1.77
N LEU A 182 9.38 5.69 -1.69
CA LEU A 182 8.58 6.36 -2.69
C LEU A 182 9.41 7.54 -3.19
N PRO A 183 10.10 7.41 -4.33
CA PRO A 183 11.09 8.41 -4.75
C PRO A 183 10.47 9.76 -5.04
N VAL A 184 11.30 10.76 -4.91
CA VAL A 184 11.27 12.20 -5.31
C VAL A 184 9.92 12.91 -5.45
N TYR A 185 8.88 12.27 -5.95
CA TYR A 185 7.54 12.85 -6.14
C TYR A 185 6.73 13.00 -4.84
N MET A 186 7.15 12.32 -3.77
CA MET A 186 6.54 12.51 -2.46
C MET A 186 6.85 13.89 -1.87
N GLU A 187 7.95 14.52 -2.24
CA GLU A 187 8.22 15.90 -1.84
C GLU A 187 7.12 16.86 -2.31
N ASP A 188 6.60 16.67 -3.52
CA ASP A 188 5.52 17.51 -4.05
C ASP A 188 4.16 17.21 -3.40
N LEU A 189 3.93 15.95 -3.03
CA LEU A 189 2.74 15.55 -2.28
C LEU A 189 2.68 16.11 -0.86
N PHE A 190 3.83 16.22 -0.18
CA PHE A 190 3.91 16.76 1.18
C PHE A 190 4.14 18.27 1.21
N ARG A 191 4.62 18.89 0.13
CA ARG A 191 4.99 20.31 0.10
C ARG A 191 3.89 21.29 -0.19
N GLY A 192 2.71 20.89 -0.60
CA GLY A 192 1.87 22.01 -0.87
C GLY A 192 0.43 21.82 -1.25
N GLU A 193 0.00 20.66 -1.62
CA GLU A 193 -1.39 20.46 -2.05
C GLU A 193 -2.04 19.23 -1.44
N TYR A 194 -1.26 18.44 -0.70
CA TYR A 194 -1.76 17.28 0.00
C TYR A 194 -1.97 17.64 1.46
N ILE A 195 -3.18 17.91 1.82
CA ILE A 195 -3.56 18.04 3.24
C ILE A 195 -3.54 16.62 3.80
N VAL A 196 -2.43 16.25 4.44
CA VAL A 196 -2.46 15.12 5.37
C VAL A 196 -3.50 15.49 6.41
N PRO A 197 -4.60 14.73 6.57
CA PRO A 197 -5.56 15.05 7.60
C PRO A 197 -4.82 15.19 8.93
N GLU A 198 -4.93 16.32 9.60
CA GLU A 198 -4.50 16.44 10.99
C GLU A 198 -5.38 15.51 11.82
N TYR A 199 -4.76 14.48 12.39
CA TYR A 199 -5.42 13.53 13.28
C TYR A 199 -5.41 14.02 14.73
#